data_ec37dd9c9d73952fd612706d66d6cf99
#
_entry.id   ec37dd9c9d73952fd612706d66d6cf99
#
_cell.length_a   1.000
_cell.length_b   1.000
_cell.length_c   1.000
_cell.angle_alpha   90.00
_cell.angle_beta   90.00
_cell.angle_gamma   90.00
#
_symmetry.space_group_name_H-M   'P 1'
#
loop_
_entity.id
_entity.type
_entity.pdbx_description
1 polymer ?
#
loop_
_entity_poly.entity_id
_entity_poly.type
_entity_poly.pdbx_seq_one_letter_code
_entity_poly.pdbx_strand_id
1 'polypeptide(L)'
;MNIHLKISSKTNINRVKKNMKKSQVMIGLTNPKSPSNVGAVMRAAGCYQVDNVYYTGQRYAKAAKFSTDTKSVSEHIPLAGTSCLLDALTDNESDKKINSEMKIVCVDLIEGAIPLPAFEHPENAYYIFGPEDGTISQNIVDKADAVVYVPTVGCMNLAASVNVLLYDRLAKSDYMKVGGDNAGEALIVKSRDTNNTVKVKDKRS
;
A
#
# COMPACT_ATOMS: atom_id res chain seq x y z
N MET A 1 -16.37 -9.14 48.54
CA MET A 1 -16.88 -7.90 47.89
C MET A 1 -15.86 -7.48 46.88
N ASN A 2 -15.96 -8.00 45.63
CA ASN A 2 -15.07 -7.69 44.53
C ASN A 2 -15.83 -7.90 43.24
N ILE A 3 -16.55 -6.87 42.81
CA ILE A 3 -17.25 -6.81 41.54
C ILE A 3 -16.90 -5.45 40.89
N HIS A 4 -16.65 -5.48 39.58
CA HIS A 4 -16.55 -4.35 38.66
C HIS A 4 -15.18 -3.68 38.45
N LEU A 5 -14.37 -4.28 37.57
CA LEU A 5 -13.41 -3.52 36.75
C LEU A 5 -13.06 -4.27 35.46
N LYS A 6 -14.05 -4.78 34.71
CA LYS A 6 -13.81 -5.46 33.41
C LYS A 6 -14.62 -4.92 32.23
N ILE A 7 -15.32 -3.79 32.33
CA ILE A 7 -16.19 -3.30 31.22
C ILE A 7 -15.62 -2.07 30.48
N SER A 8 -14.56 -1.44 30.98
CA SER A 8 -14.08 -0.16 30.42
C SER A 8 -13.18 -0.27 29.18
N SER A 9 -12.54 -1.42 28.94
CA SER A 9 -11.54 -1.50 27.86
C SER A 9 -12.14 -1.73 26.45
N LYS A 10 -13.20 -2.53 26.32
CA LYS A 10 -13.83 -2.81 25.02
C LYS A 10 -14.58 -1.61 24.42
N THR A 11 -15.18 -0.78 25.26
CA THR A 11 -15.94 0.39 24.84
C THR A 11 -15.02 1.50 24.32
N ASN A 12 -13.83 1.65 24.90
CA ASN A 12 -12.84 2.63 24.44
C ASN A 12 -12.20 2.24 23.10
N ILE A 13 -11.90 0.97 22.88
CA ILE A 13 -11.31 0.49 21.61
C ILE A 13 -12.29 0.71 20.45
N ASN A 14 -13.58 0.45 20.63
CA ASN A 14 -14.59 0.67 19.60
C ASN A 14 -14.89 2.16 19.36
N ARG A 15 -14.74 3.01 20.37
CA ARG A 15 -14.90 4.47 20.24
C ARG A 15 -13.71 5.12 19.52
N VAL A 16 -12.49 4.63 19.75
CA VAL A 16 -11.26 5.04 19.03
C VAL A 16 -11.32 4.60 17.56
N LYS A 17 -11.78 3.37 17.27
CA LYS A 17 -11.97 2.89 15.88
C LYS A 17 -13.03 3.68 15.10
N LYS A 18 -14.04 4.24 15.76
CA LYS A 18 -15.13 4.99 15.10
C LYS A 18 -14.74 6.42 14.71
N ASN A 19 -13.67 6.98 15.28
CA ASN A 19 -13.22 8.36 15.04
C ASN A 19 -11.87 8.47 14.30
N MET A 20 -11.21 7.36 13.95
CA MET A 20 -10.04 7.43 13.08
C MET A 20 -10.55 7.59 11.65
N LYS A 21 -10.36 8.77 11.06
CA LYS A 21 -10.50 9.02 9.64
C LYS A 21 -9.68 7.91 8.93
N LYS A 22 -10.32 7.09 8.11
CA LYS A 22 -9.62 6.02 7.40
C LYS A 22 -8.60 6.67 6.48
N SER A 23 -7.31 6.39 6.68
CA SER A 23 -6.25 6.82 5.76
C SER A 23 -6.49 6.21 4.38
N GLN A 24 -6.31 6.99 3.33
CA GLN A 24 -6.46 6.54 1.96
C GLN A 24 -5.10 6.31 1.31
N VAL A 25 -4.91 5.14 0.70
CA VAL A 25 -3.70 4.77 0.00
C VAL A 25 -4.02 4.37 -1.42
N MET A 26 -3.38 5.02 -2.38
CA MET A 26 -3.51 4.71 -3.80
C MET A 26 -2.15 4.35 -4.40
N ILE A 27 -2.16 3.52 -5.44
CA ILE A 27 -0.98 3.16 -6.21
C ILE A 27 -1.17 3.56 -7.67
N GLY A 28 -0.17 4.22 -8.24
CA GLY A 28 -0.04 4.51 -9.66
C GLY A 28 1.12 3.76 -10.29
N LEU A 29 0.87 3.07 -11.38
CA LEU A 29 1.86 2.31 -12.14
C LEU A 29 2.11 2.98 -13.49
N THR A 30 3.31 3.48 -13.72
CA THR A 30 3.67 4.13 -14.98
C THR A 30 3.94 3.07 -16.05
N ASN A 31 2.99 2.94 -17.00
CA ASN A 31 3.12 2.08 -18.20
C ASN A 31 3.73 0.69 -17.89
N PRO A 32 3.16 -0.09 -16.94
CA PRO A 32 3.70 -1.38 -16.53
C PRO A 32 3.73 -2.36 -17.70
N LYS A 33 4.78 -3.17 -17.75
CA LYS A 33 5.06 -4.09 -18.88
C LYS A 33 4.47 -5.47 -18.67
N SER A 34 4.63 -6.00 -17.47
CA SER A 34 4.36 -7.39 -17.16
C SER A 34 3.03 -7.60 -16.42
N PRO A 35 2.10 -8.41 -16.95
CA PRO A 35 0.87 -8.78 -16.25
C PRO A 35 1.14 -9.50 -14.91
N SER A 36 2.22 -10.30 -14.84
CA SER A 36 2.60 -10.97 -13.58
C SER A 36 3.05 -9.98 -12.50
N ASN A 37 3.76 -8.91 -12.88
CA ASN A 37 4.11 -7.83 -11.94
C ASN A 37 2.86 -7.11 -11.46
N VAL A 38 1.93 -6.76 -12.35
CA VAL A 38 0.66 -6.11 -11.96
C VAL A 38 -0.16 -7.03 -11.05
N GLY A 39 -0.25 -8.32 -11.36
CA GLY A 39 -0.92 -9.31 -10.50
C GLY A 39 -0.30 -9.40 -9.09
N ALA A 40 1.04 -9.36 -9.00
CA ALA A 40 1.74 -9.34 -7.72
C ALA A 40 1.56 -8.01 -6.97
N VAL A 41 1.49 -6.88 -7.67
CA VAL A 41 1.11 -5.57 -7.08
C VAL A 41 -0.30 -5.62 -6.51
N MET A 42 -1.28 -6.18 -7.25
CA MET A 42 -2.66 -6.31 -6.76
C MET A 42 -2.72 -7.16 -5.50
N ARG A 43 -1.95 -8.27 -5.44
CA ARG A 43 -1.85 -9.08 -4.21
C ARG A 43 -1.28 -8.29 -3.04
N ALA A 44 -0.20 -7.53 -3.25
CA ALA A 44 0.35 -6.63 -2.23
C ALA A 44 -0.69 -5.59 -1.80
N ALA A 45 -1.38 -4.96 -2.75
CA ALA A 45 -2.44 -3.99 -2.48
C ALA A 45 -3.52 -4.58 -1.55
N GLY A 46 -3.95 -5.84 -1.80
CA GLY A 46 -4.88 -6.56 -0.92
C GLY A 46 -4.33 -6.78 0.48
N CYS A 47 -3.07 -7.22 0.62
CA CYS A 47 -2.43 -7.47 1.90
C CYS A 47 -2.31 -6.20 2.76
N TYR A 48 -2.05 -5.06 2.14
CA TYR A 48 -1.82 -3.77 2.82
C TYR A 48 -3.02 -2.82 2.78
N GLN A 49 -4.19 -3.29 2.31
CA GLN A 49 -5.46 -2.53 2.28
C GLN A 49 -5.35 -1.23 1.49
N VAL A 50 -4.71 -1.27 0.32
CA VAL A 50 -4.70 -0.18 -0.65
C VAL A 50 -6.11 0.01 -1.20
N ASP A 51 -6.55 1.25 -1.38
CA ASP A 51 -7.92 1.56 -1.81
C ASP A 51 -8.09 1.46 -3.33
N ASN A 52 -7.10 1.92 -4.11
CA ASN A 52 -7.17 1.92 -5.59
C ASN A 52 -5.80 1.70 -6.22
N VAL A 53 -5.78 1.05 -7.37
CA VAL A 53 -4.59 0.93 -8.22
C VAL A 53 -4.91 1.47 -9.61
N TYR A 54 -4.09 2.41 -10.08
CA TYR A 54 -4.18 3.00 -11.42
C TYR A 54 -2.96 2.63 -12.26
N TYR A 55 -3.14 2.55 -13.55
CA TYR A 55 -2.00 2.37 -14.47
C TYR A 55 -2.17 3.22 -15.73
N THR A 56 -1.04 3.63 -16.32
CA THR A 56 -1.02 4.28 -17.64
C THR A 56 -0.47 3.36 -18.72
N GLY A 57 -0.63 3.77 -19.95
CA GLY A 57 -0.10 3.08 -21.14
C GLY A 57 -0.88 1.84 -21.53
N GLN A 58 -0.45 1.22 -22.63
CA GLN A 58 -1.17 0.11 -23.25
C GLN A 58 -0.47 -1.24 -23.10
N ARG A 59 0.77 -1.27 -22.56
CA ARG A 59 1.58 -2.50 -22.51
C ARG A 59 0.90 -3.57 -21.66
N TYR A 60 0.47 -3.22 -20.45
CA TYR A 60 -0.27 -4.12 -19.58
C TYR A 60 -1.59 -4.59 -20.19
N ALA A 61 -2.42 -3.67 -20.69
CA ALA A 61 -3.72 -3.99 -21.26
C ALA A 61 -3.63 -4.94 -22.47
N LYS A 62 -2.59 -4.76 -23.31
CA LYS A 62 -2.32 -5.66 -24.43
C LYS A 62 -1.88 -7.06 -23.96
N ALA A 63 -0.95 -7.12 -22.99
CA ALA A 63 -0.41 -8.37 -22.49
C ALA A 63 -1.42 -9.15 -21.62
N ALA A 64 -2.25 -8.46 -20.85
CA ALA A 64 -3.29 -9.05 -20.01
C ALA A 64 -4.36 -9.83 -20.80
N LYS A 65 -4.59 -9.44 -22.07
CA LYS A 65 -5.51 -10.19 -22.96
C LYS A 65 -5.04 -11.63 -23.24
N PHE A 66 -3.75 -11.89 -23.11
CA PHE A 66 -3.15 -13.21 -23.38
C PHE A 66 -2.81 -13.99 -22.09
N SER A 67 -2.99 -13.40 -20.93
CA SER A 67 -2.76 -14.08 -19.66
C SER A 67 -4.09 -14.54 -19.04
N THR A 68 -4.23 -15.85 -18.92
CA THR A 68 -5.32 -16.47 -18.17
C THR A 68 -4.99 -16.43 -16.67
N ASP A 69 -5.73 -15.66 -15.93
CA ASP A 69 -5.85 -15.68 -14.47
C ASP A 69 -5.10 -14.63 -13.65
N THR A 70 -5.85 -13.56 -13.41
CA THR A 70 -5.64 -12.64 -12.28
C THR A 70 -6.97 -12.35 -11.56
N LYS A 71 -7.94 -13.26 -11.65
CA LYS A 71 -9.36 -12.96 -11.36
C LYS A 71 -9.74 -12.85 -9.89
N SER A 72 -8.95 -13.27 -8.91
CA SER A 72 -9.46 -13.34 -7.54
C SER A 72 -9.11 -12.15 -6.64
N VAL A 73 -8.12 -11.32 -6.98
CA VAL A 73 -7.71 -10.19 -6.13
C VAL A 73 -8.34 -8.87 -6.57
N SER A 74 -8.70 -8.73 -7.85
CA SER A 74 -9.35 -7.53 -8.39
C SER A 74 -10.83 -7.38 -7.99
N GLU A 75 -11.42 -8.38 -7.34
CA GLU A 75 -12.81 -8.31 -6.87
C GLU A 75 -13.04 -7.29 -5.74
N HIS A 76 -11.96 -6.88 -5.04
CA HIS A 76 -12.08 -6.02 -3.87
C HIS A 76 -11.30 -4.71 -3.98
N ILE A 77 -10.36 -4.59 -4.92
CA ILE A 77 -9.55 -3.39 -5.13
C ILE A 77 -9.66 -2.99 -6.61
N PRO A 78 -10.16 -1.79 -6.92
CA PRO A 78 -10.25 -1.32 -8.30
C PRO A 78 -8.86 -1.21 -8.95
N LEU A 79 -8.73 -1.80 -10.16
CA LEU A 79 -7.58 -1.61 -11.05
C LEU A 79 -8.06 -0.91 -12.32
N ALA A 80 -7.71 0.36 -12.50
CA ALA A 80 -8.19 1.20 -13.58
C ALA A 80 -7.06 1.75 -14.46
N GLY A 81 -7.25 1.72 -15.77
CA GLY A 81 -6.39 2.41 -16.74
C GLY A 81 -6.76 3.89 -16.84
N THR A 82 -5.76 4.77 -16.89
CA THR A 82 -5.94 6.22 -17.07
C THR A 82 -4.98 6.76 -18.12
N SER A 83 -5.29 7.90 -18.71
CA SER A 83 -4.40 8.62 -19.63
C SER A 83 -3.22 9.26 -18.91
N CYS A 84 -3.46 9.80 -17.71
CA CYS A 84 -2.46 10.37 -16.84
C CYS A 84 -2.73 9.96 -15.39
N LEU A 85 -1.69 9.56 -14.63
CA LEU A 85 -1.85 9.16 -13.23
C LEU A 85 -2.36 10.30 -12.35
N LEU A 86 -2.09 11.55 -12.71
CA LEU A 86 -2.57 12.73 -11.97
C LEU A 86 -4.07 12.96 -12.13
N ASP A 87 -4.68 12.48 -13.22
CA ASP A 87 -6.12 12.60 -13.46
C ASP A 87 -6.93 11.78 -12.44
N ALA A 88 -6.34 10.69 -11.92
CA ALA A 88 -6.95 9.86 -10.87
C ALA A 88 -7.31 10.64 -9.58
N LEU A 89 -6.71 11.81 -9.37
CA LEU A 89 -7.03 12.70 -8.25
C LEU A 89 -8.19 13.66 -8.53
N THR A 90 -8.59 13.81 -9.81
CA THR A 90 -9.60 14.79 -10.23
C THR A 90 -10.94 14.17 -10.58
N ASP A 91 -10.97 12.89 -10.96
CA ASP A 91 -12.14 12.25 -11.59
C ASP A 91 -13.28 11.88 -10.63
N ASN A 92 -13.09 11.97 -9.32
CA ASN A 92 -14.14 11.64 -8.34
C ASN A 92 -14.70 12.90 -7.67
N GLU A 93 -15.83 13.41 -8.17
CA GLU A 93 -16.54 14.54 -7.55
C GLU A 93 -17.01 14.27 -6.12
N SER A 94 -17.31 13.01 -5.79
CA SER A 94 -17.70 12.58 -4.44
C SER A 94 -16.58 12.65 -3.42
N ASP A 95 -15.31 12.61 -3.85
CA ASP A 95 -14.13 12.51 -2.98
C ASP A 95 -13.24 13.77 -2.97
N LYS A 96 -13.75 14.90 -3.48
CA LYS A 96 -12.99 16.18 -3.58
C LYS A 96 -12.25 16.57 -2.31
N LYS A 97 -12.81 16.31 -1.14
CA LYS A 97 -12.18 16.65 0.14
C LYS A 97 -11.01 15.72 0.48
N ILE A 98 -11.11 14.45 0.12
CA ILE A 98 -10.04 13.45 0.36
C ILE A 98 -8.92 13.69 -0.64
N ASN A 99 -9.25 13.96 -1.89
CA ASN A 99 -8.27 14.23 -2.94
C ASN A 99 -7.45 15.50 -2.67
N SER A 100 -8.02 16.51 -2.01
CA SER A 100 -7.27 17.73 -1.63
C SER A 100 -6.23 17.53 -0.52
N GLU A 101 -6.34 16.43 0.25
CA GLU A 101 -5.40 16.07 1.31
C GLU A 101 -4.42 14.97 0.88
N MET A 102 -4.57 14.44 -0.35
CA MET A 102 -3.73 13.38 -0.90
C MET A 102 -2.34 13.91 -1.25
N LYS A 103 -1.30 13.25 -0.75
CA LYS A 103 0.09 13.55 -1.06
C LYS A 103 0.62 12.64 -2.16
N ILE A 104 1.19 13.22 -3.20
CA ILE A 104 1.79 12.50 -4.31
C ILE A 104 3.23 12.17 -3.94
N VAL A 105 3.55 10.88 -3.94
CA VAL A 105 4.89 10.37 -3.64
C VAL A 105 5.39 9.54 -4.82
N CYS A 106 6.37 10.04 -5.54
CA CYS A 106 7.03 9.28 -6.59
C CYS A 106 8.03 8.28 -5.99
N VAL A 107 8.06 7.07 -6.55
CA VAL A 107 8.93 5.97 -6.09
C VAL A 107 9.80 5.51 -7.25
N ASP A 108 11.02 6.02 -7.31
CA ASP A 108 11.96 5.73 -8.39
C ASP A 108 13.40 6.10 -8.00
N LEU A 109 14.38 5.63 -8.77
CA LEU A 109 15.80 5.96 -8.59
C LEU A 109 16.11 7.30 -9.28
N ILE A 110 15.79 8.40 -8.62
CA ILE A 110 15.97 9.76 -9.13
C ILE A 110 16.96 10.51 -8.24
N GLU A 111 17.85 11.31 -8.84
CA GLU A 111 18.79 12.15 -8.10
C GLU A 111 18.05 13.12 -7.17
N GLY A 112 18.47 13.22 -5.92
CA GLY A 112 17.81 14.03 -4.89
C GLY A 112 16.64 13.35 -4.18
N ALA A 113 16.29 12.10 -4.55
CA ALA A 113 15.24 11.35 -3.87
C ALA A 113 15.63 10.99 -2.43
N ILE A 114 14.63 10.88 -1.56
CA ILE A 114 14.78 10.54 -0.15
C ILE A 114 14.89 9.01 -0.02
N PRO A 115 15.88 8.45 0.72
CA PRO A 115 15.92 7.02 0.98
C PRO A 115 14.70 6.59 1.84
N LEU A 116 14.02 5.53 1.43
CA LEU A 116 12.79 5.06 2.07
C LEU A 116 12.89 4.91 3.61
N PRO A 117 13.99 4.42 4.19
CA PRO A 117 14.12 4.33 5.66
C PRO A 117 14.02 5.68 6.38
N ALA A 118 14.39 6.79 5.72
CA ALA A 118 14.33 8.15 6.27
C ALA A 118 13.03 8.89 5.93
N PHE A 119 12.16 8.29 5.13
CA PHE A 119 10.93 8.92 4.67
C PHE A 119 9.78 8.73 5.67
N GLU A 120 9.06 9.82 6.01
CA GLU A 120 7.84 9.78 6.80
C GLU A 120 6.63 9.71 5.86
N HIS A 121 5.84 8.63 5.99
CA HIS A 121 4.69 8.43 5.12
C HIS A 121 3.52 9.36 5.47
N PRO A 122 2.96 10.09 4.50
CA PRO A 122 1.76 10.88 4.74
C PRO A 122 0.55 9.98 5.05
N GLU A 123 -0.41 10.49 5.80
CA GLU A 123 -1.64 9.75 6.13
C GLU A 123 -2.38 9.32 4.87
N ASN A 124 -2.66 10.26 3.97
CA ASN A 124 -3.24 10.00 2.65
C ASN A 124 -2.14 10.10 1.60
N ALA A 125 -1.90 9.02 0.87
CA ALA A 125 -0.78 8.92 -0.05
C ALA A 125 -1.15 8.27 -1.39
N TYR A 126 -0.72 8.90 -2.46
CA TYR A 126 -0.72 8.34 -3.80
C TYR A 126 0.71 8.03 -4.21
N TYR A 127 1.09 6.75 -4.17
CA TYR A 127 2.42 6.29 -4.53
C TYR A 127 2.50 5.98 -6.02
N ILE A 128 3.28 6.74 -6.76
CA ILE A 128 3.49 6.56 -8.20
C ILE A 128 4.82 5.87 -8.43
N PHE A 129 4.78 4.69 -9.04
CA PHE A 129 5.97 3.90 -9.37
C PHE A 129 6.37 4.06 -10.83
N GLY A 130 7.68 4.13 -11.06
CA GLY A 130 8.27 4.15 -12.39
C GLY A 130 8.04 2.87 -13.19
N PRO A 131 8.21 2.92 -14.53
CA PRO A 131 8.15 1.73 -15.36
C PRO A 131 9.37 0.83 -15.13
N GLU A 132 9.27 -0.46 -15.51
CA GLU A 132 10.37 -1.42 -15.34
C GLU A 132 11.59 -1.11 -16.22
N ASP A 133 11.44 -0.31 -17.27
CA ASP A 133 12.46 -0.02 -18.27
C ASP A 133 12.59 1.49 -18.57
N GLY A 134 12.46 2.31 -17.55
CA GLY A 134 12.59 3.77 -17.66
C GLY A 134 12.44 4.45 -16.31
N THR A 135 12.06 5.71 -16.32
CA THR A 135 11.83 6.52 -15.11
C THR A 135 10.48 7.23 -15.21
N ILE A 136 10.01 7.73 -14.07
CA ILE A 136 8.83 8.62 -14.00
C ILE A 136 9.16 9.90 -14.77
N SER A 137 8.18 10.43 -15.53
CA SER A 137 8.38 11.67 -16.29
C SER A 137 8.57 12.87 -15.36
N GLN A 138 9.39 13.83 -15.80
CA GLN A 138 9.67 15.06 -15.06
C GLN A 138 8.39 15.81 -14.68
N ASN A 139 7.40 15.85 -15.56
CA ASN A 139 6.11 16.51 -15.30
C ASN A 139 5.35 15.92 -14.10
N ILE A 140 5.50 14.62 -13.82
CA ILE A 140 4.91 13.98 -12.63
C ILE A 140 5.78 14.28 -11.40
N VAL A 141 7.10 14.19 -11.55
CA VAL A 141 8.06 14.47 -10.47
C VAL A 141 7.91 15.91 -9.98
N ASP A 142 7.75 16.88 -10.88
CA ASP A 142 7.58 18.32 -10.55
C ASP A 142 6.30 18.61 -9.75
N LYS A 143 5.31 17.71 -9.81
CA LYS A 143 4.03 17.82 -9.08
C LYS A 143 3.99 16.93 -7.82
N ALA A 144 5.02 16.16 -7.57
CA ALA A 144 5.10 15.30 -6.41
C ALA A 144 5.43 16.10 -5.14
N ASP A 145 4.81 15.74 -4.03
CA ASP A 145 5.15 16.27 -2.71
C ASP A 145 6.48 15.69 -2.20
N ALA A 146 6.84 14.48 -2.66
CA ALA A 146 8.11 13.83 -2.36
C ALA A 146 8.50 12.82 -3.45
N VAL A 147 9.80 12.57 -3.55
CA VAL A 147 10.37 11.48 -4.33
C VAL A 147 11.18 10.59 -3.40
N VAL A 148 10.92 9.29 -3.42
CA VAL A 148 11.58 8.31 -2.56
C VAL A 148 12.18 7.17 -3.37
N TYR A 149 13.22 6.55 -2.84
CA TYR A 149 13.80 5.34 -3.44
C TYR A 149 14.09 4.28 -2.40
N VAL A 150 14.10 3.01 -2.83
CA VAL A 150 14.53 1.90 -1.98
C VAL A 150 16.04 1.74 -2.12
N PRO A 151 16.83 1.93 -1.05
CA PRO A 151 18.30 1.86 -1.12
C PRO A 151 18.77 0.40 -1.22
N THR A 152 18.98 -0.07 -2.45
CA THR A 152 19.45 -1.42 -2.78
C THR A 152 20.66 -1.36 -3.71
N VAL A 153 21.45 -2.41 -3.75
CA VAL A 153 22.65 -2.49 -4.63
C VAL A 153 22.28 -2.61 -6.11
N GLY A 154 21.05 -3.05 -6.42
CA GLY A 154 20.55 -3.21 -7.79
C GLY A 154 19.10 -2.80 -7.92
N CYS A 155 18.61 -2.76 -9.17
CA CYS A 155 17.22 -2.44 -9.43
C CYS A 155 16.29 -3.56 -8.94
N MET A 156 15.27 -3.18 -8.18
CA MET A 156 14.22 -4.08 -7.75
C MET A 156 13.13 -4.20 -8.82
N ASN A 157 12.49 -5.35 -8.86
CA ASN A 157 11.29 -5.55 -9.65
C ASN A 157 10.14 -4.69 -9.08
N LEU A 158 9.24 -4.23 -9.95
CA LEU A 158 8.13 -3.34 -9.61
C LEU A 158 7.30 -3.84 -8.42
N ALA A 159 6.89 -5.12 -8.44
CA ALA A 159 6.07 -5.68 -7.37
C ALA A 159 6.83 -5.79 -6.04
N ALA A 160 8.14 -6.06 -6.08
CA ALA A 160 8.99 -6.07 -4.90
C ALA A 160 9.12 -4.66 -4.32
N SER A 161 9.31 -3.64 -5.14
CA SER A 161 9.36 -2.24 -4.71
C SER A 161 8.06 -1.80 -4.03
N VAL A 162 6.90 -2.18 -4.59
CA VAL A 162 5.58 -1.93 -4.00
C VAL A 162 5.46 -2.60 -2.63
N ASN A 163 5.83 -3.89 -2.51
CA ASN A 163 5.78 -4.60 -1.24
C ASN A 163 6.66 -3.95 -0.17
N VAL A 164 7.89 -3.60 -0.52
CA VAL A 164 8.84 -2.97 0.43
C VAL A 164 8.31 -1.62 0.90
N LEU A 165 7.80 -0.78 0.00
CA LEU A 165 7.25 0.51 0.37
C LEU A 165 6.02 0.37 1.28
N LEU A 166 5.09 -0.50 0.95
CA LEU A 166 3.88 -0.71 1.74
C LEU A 166 4.19 -1.33 3.10
N TYR A 167 5.20 -2.22 3.17
CA TYR A 167 5.68 -2.76 4.44
C TYR A 167 6.34 -1.67 5.30
N ASP A 168 7.18 -0.82 4.72
CA ASP A 168 7.82 0.29 5.44
C ASP A 168 6.77 1.25 6.00
N ARG A 169 5.74 1.59 5.19
CA ARG A 169 4.58 2.36 5.63
C ARG A 169 3.87 1.72 6.82
N LEU A 170 3.59 0.42 6.74
CA LEU A 170 2.95 -0.33 7.82
C LEU A 170 3.82 -0.33 9.08
N ALA A 171 5.12 -0.61 8.94
CA ALA A 171 6.07 -0.69 10.06
C ALA A 171 6.22 0.66 10.80
N LYS A 172 6.12 1.77 10.08
CA LYS A 172 6.19 3.13 10.64
C LYS A 172 4.85 3.65 11.15
N SER A 173 3.74 2.96 10.86
CA SER A 173 2.40 3.39 11.24
C SER A 173 2.14 3.25 12.74
N ASP A 174 1.21 4.05 13.26
CA ASP A 174 0.75 3.96 14.65
C ASP A 174 0.04 2.63 14.95
N TYR A 175 -0.51 1.95 13.93
CA TYR A 175 -1.09 0.62 14.09
C TYR A 175 -0.10 -0.37 14.68
N MET A 176 1.14 -0.37 14.19
CA MET A 176 2.20 -1.25 14.72
C MET A 176 2.75 -0.75 16.06
N LYS A 177 2.76 0.57 16.29
CA LYS A 177 3.24 1.16 17.54
C LYS A 177 2.26 0.97 18.70
N VAL A 178 0.95 1.09 18.45
CA VAL A 178 -0.11 1.05 19.48
C VAL A 178 -0.66 -0.37 19.71
N GLY A 179 -0.54 -1.25 18.72
CA GLY A 179 -1.13 -2.60 18.75
C GLY A 179 -0.49 -3.55 19.75
N GLY A 180 0.73 -3.29 20.21
CA GLY A 180 1.46 -4.15 21.12
C GLY A 180 1.60 -5.59 20.60
N ASP A 181 2.12 -6.48 21.43
CA ASP A 181 2.36 -7.91 21.10
C ASP A 181 1.09 -8.69 20.69
N ASN A 182 -0.10 -8.25 21.13
CA ASN A 182 -1.35 -8.97 20.89
C ASN A 182 -2.00 -8.73 19.52
N ALA A 183 -1.73 -7.59 18.85
CA ALA A 183 -2.32 -7.30 17.55
C ALA A 183 -1.72 -8.19 16.44
N GLY A 184 -0.43 -8.45 16.51
CA GLY A 184 0.27 -9.35 15.59
C GLY A 184 -0.18 -10.80 15.75
N GLU A 185 -0.35 -11.28 16.99
CA GLU A 185 -0.79 -12.65 17.25
C GLU A 185 -2.21 -12.90 16.73
N ALA A 186 -3.14 -11.99 16.95
CA ALA A 186 -4.49 -12.09 16.42
C ALA A 186 -4.53 -12.13 14.89
N LEU A 187 -3.68 -11.35 14.23
CA LEU A 187 -3.55 -11.35 12.77
C LEU A 187 -3.02 -12.70 12.27
N ILE A 188 -1.98 -13.26 12.90
CA ILE A 188 -1.43 -14.57 12.56
C ILE A 188 -2.49 -15.66 12.68
N VAL A 189 -3.21 -15.71 13.82
CA VAL A 189 -4.25 -16.71 14.04
C VAL A 189 -5.37 -16.62 13.00
N LYS A 190 -5.76 -15.41 12.60
CA LYS A 190 -6.81 -15.17 11.60
C LYS A 190 -6.36 -15.51 10.17
N SER A 191 -5.08 -15.25 9.85
CA SER A 191 -4.56 -15.34 8.47
C SER A 191 -3.88 -16.66 8.14
N ARG A 192 -3.51 -17.46 9.15
CA ARG A 192 -2.84 -18.73 8.93
C ARG A 192 -3.78 -19.78 8.37
N ASP A 193 -3.24 -20.67 7.55
CA ASP A 193 -3.93 -21.86 7.06
C ASP A 193 -4.40 -22.75 8.24
N THR A 194 -5.54 -23.43 8.09
CA THR A 194 -6.11 -24.38 9.06
C THR A 194 -5.15 -25.51 9.42
N ASN A 195 -4.24 -25.87 8.51
CA ASN A 195 -3.22 -26.89 8.74
C ASN A 195 -1.96 -26.35 9.43
N ASN A 196 -1.82 -25.05 9.60
CA ASN A 196 -0.65 -24.44 10.24
C ASN A 196 -0.87 -24.38 11.76
N THR A 197 -0.35 -25.39 12.47
CA THR A 197 -0.40 -25.50 13.93
C THR A 197 0.94 -25.16 14.60
N VAL A 198 1.97 -24.81 13.83
CA VAL A 198 3.32 -24.55 14.35
C VAL A 198 3.33 -23.28 15.20
N LYS A 199 4.01 -23.34 16.34
CA LYS A 199 4.20 -22.23 17.28
C LYS A 199 5.67 -22.08 17.64
N VAL A 200 6.11 -20.85 17.85
CA VAL A 200 7.42 -20.58 18.43
C VAL A 200 7.38 -21.02 19.90
N LYS A 201 8.35 -21.84 20.32
CA LYS A 201 8.49 -22.21 21.73
C LYS A 201 8.92 -20.98 22.52
N ASP A 202 8.28 -20.77 23.66
CA ASP A 202 8.72 -19.72 24.58
C ASP A 202 10.13 -20.07 25.10
N LYS A 203 11.10 -19.23 24.77
CA LYS A 203 12.50 -19.40 25.20
C LYS A 203 12.78 -18.71 26.55
N ARG A 204 11.75 -18.21 27.21
CA ARG A 204 11.84 -17.51 28.50
C ARG A 204 11.49 -18.42 29.68
N SER A 205 11.97 -19.67 29.64
CA SER A 205 11.98 -20.58 30.79
C SER A 205 13.41 -20.99 31.12
#